data_ff45279a4b2bc9008564cc1485d33e69
#
_entry.id   ff45279a4b2bc9008564cc1485d33e69
#
_cell.length_a   1.000
_cell.length_b   1.000
_cell.length_c   1.000
_cell.angle_alpha   90.00
_cell.angle_beta   90.00
_cell.angle_gamma   90.00
#
_symmetry.space_group_name_H-M   'P 1'
#
loop_
_entity.id
_entity.type
_entity.pdbx_description
1 polymer ?
#
loop_
_entity_poly.entity_id
_entity_poly.type
_entity_poly.pdbx_seq_one_letter_code
_entity_poly.pdbx_strand_id
1 'polypeptide(L)'
;MNRVIEPASVESLKAAVEDMHGGTARLVQAVPVRESFEGKLVWEGVVHVFALGGNPAATLAYAWSSPVEGSDKRRIFAVLHIPPITSPVEAVRAAIVAESKAQ
;
A
#
# COMPACT_ATOMS: atom_id res chain seq x y z
N MET A 1 12.71 -1.26 26.69
CA MET A 1 11.34 -1.63 26.28
C MET A 1 11.17 -1.43 24.78
N ASN A 2 10.75 -2.45 24.09
CA ASN A 2 10.54 -2.35 22.64
C ASN A 2 9.27 -1.59 22.35
N ARG A 3 9.37 -0.62 21.46
CA ARG A 3 8.21 0.11 20.97
C ARG A 3 7.57 -0.69 19.84
N VAL A 4 6.28 -0.93 19.93
CA VAL A 4 5.53 -1.54 18.85
C VAL A 4 5.02 -0.43 17.94
N ILE A 5 5.38 -0.51 16.65
CA ILE A 5 4.91 0.43 15.64
C ILE A 5 3.77 -0.25 14.89
N GLU A 6 2.58 0.23 15.13
CA GLU A 6 1.40 -0.37 14.53
C GLU A 6 1.22 0.07 13.09
N PRO A 7 0.66 -0.79 12.22
CA PRO A 7 0.29 -0.39 10.86
C PRO A 7 -0.74 0.73 10.88
N ALA A 8 -0.80 1.49 9.81
CA ALA A 8 -1.82 2.51 9.64
C ALA A 8 -3.21 1.88 9.68
N SER A 9 -4.16 2.60 10.27
CA SER A 9 -5.55 2.14 10.35
C SER A 9 -6.22 2.16 8.98
N VAL A 10 -7.31 1.41 8.85
CA VAL A 10 -8.12 1.41 7.62
C VAL A 10 -8.59 2.82 7.29
N GLU A 11 -8.99 3.59 8.30
CA GLU A 11 -9.44 4.98 8.11
C GLU A 11 -8.32 5.86 7.56
N SER A 12 -7.10 5.69 8.07
CA SER A 12 -5.94 6.43 7.57
C SER A 12 -5.60 6.06 6.13
N LEU A 13 -5.68 4.77 5.80
CA LEU A 13 -5.43 4.29 4.45
C LEU A 13 -6.51 4.80 3.48
N LYS A 14 -7.77 4.75 3.90
CA LYS A 14 -8.88 5.28 3.11
C LYS A 14 -8.70 6.76 2.82
N ALA A 15 -8.38 7.54 3.85
CA ALA A 15 -8.16 8.98 3.70
C ALA A 15 -7.00 9.27 2.74
N ALA A 16 -5.92 8.49 2.83
CA ALA A 16 -4.77 8.64 1.93
C ALA A 16 -5.15 8.36 0.48
N VAL A 17 -5.92 7.29 0.24
CA VAL A 17 -6.39 6.96 -1.12
C VAL A 17 -7.22 8.11 -1.68
N GLU A 18 -8.16 8.62 -0.91
CA GLU A 18 -9.02 9.72 -1.34
C GLU A 18 -8.23 11.00 -1.58
N ASP A 19 -7.29 11.30 -0.69
CA ASP A 19 -6.44 12.49 -0.82
C ASP A 19 -5.53 12.43 -2.04
N MET A 20 -4.90 11.27 -2.26
CA MET A 20 -3.90 11.14 -3.32
C MET A 20 -4.53 10.97 -4.70
N HIS A 21 -5.69 10.35 -4.79
CA HIS A 21 -6.27 9.95 -6.07
C HIS A 21 -7.64 10.53 -6.35
N GLY A 22 -8.27 11.18 -5.38
CA GLY A 22 -9.59 11.77 -5.53
C GLY A 22 -10.72 10.76 -5.44
N GLY A 23 -11.95 11.24 -5.42
CA GLY A 23 -13.13 10.41 -5.31
C GLY A 23 -13.34 9.88 -3.90
N THR A 24 -14.08 8.79 -3.81
CA THR A 24 -14.33 8.10 -2.55
C THR A 24 -13.73 6.69 -2.57
N ALA A 25 -13.40 6.16 -1.40
CA ALA A 25 -12.83 4.82 -1.27
C ALA A 25 -13.63 4.02 -0.25
N ARG A 26 -13.85 2.73 -0.54
CA ARG A 26 -14.56 1.80 0.34
C ARG A 26 -13.76 0.50 0.42
N LEU A 27 -13.46 0.06 1.63
CA LEU A 27 -12.72 -1.18 1.84
C LEU A 27 -13.52 -2.38 1.32
N VAL A 28 -12.90 -3.20 0.48
CA VAL A 28 -13.51 -4.44 -0.03
C VAL A 28 -12.75 -5.69 0.38
N GLN A 29 -11.46 -5.58 0.67
CA GLN A 29 -10.67 -6.77 1.00
C GLN A 29 -9.37 -6.37 1.70
N ALA A 30 -8.90 -7.22 2.60
CA ALA A 30 -7.58 -7.13 3.21
C ALA A 30 -6.80 -8.38 2.83
N VAL A 31 -5.65 -8.21 2.19
CA VAL A 31 -4.89 -9.32 1.62
C VAL A 31 -3.50 -9.37 2.25
N PRO A 32 -3.15 -10.47 2.94
CA PRO A 32 -1.78 -10.65 3.43
C PRO A 32 -0.84 -10.81 2.24
N VAL A 33 0.27 -10.09 2.28
CA VAL A 33 1.29 -10.14 1.23
C VAL A 33 2.65 -10.34 1.88
N ARG A 34 3.43 -11.24 1.30
CA ARG A 34 4.78 -11.49 1.72
C ARG A 34 5.66 -11.49 0.47
N GLU A 35 6.59 -10.55 0.42
CA GLU A 35 7.45 -10.39 -0.75
C GLU A 35 8.90 -10.63 -0.37
N SER A 36 9.55 -11.50 -1.15
CA SER A 36 10.95 -11.85 -0.94
C SER A 36 11.74 -11.59 -2.22
N PHE A 37 13.02 -11.33 -2.05
CA PHE A 37 13.96 -11.16 -3.16
C PHE A 37 15.27 -11.86 -2.81
N GLU A 38 15.69 -12.76 -3.68
CA GLU A 38 16.91 -13.55 -3.49
C GLU A 38 16.96 -14.25 -2.13
N GLY A 39 15.83 -14.85 -1.74
CA GLY A 39 15.70 -15.58 -0.48
C GLY A 39 15.56 -14.72 0.76
N LYS A 40 15.53 -13.41 0.62
CA LYS A 40 15.36 -12.49 1.75
C LYS A 40 14.01 -11.84 1.72
N LEU A 41 13.37 -11.80 2.89
CA LEU A 41 12.09 -11.10 3.03
C LEU A 41 12.34 -9.60 2.92
N VAL A 42 11.67 -8.94 1.96
CA VAL A 42 11.78 -7.49 1.75
C VAL A 42 10.58 -6.74 2.27
N TRP A 43 9.42 -7.37 2.34
CA TRP A 43 8.22 -6.76 2.92
C TRP A 43 7.20 -7.84 3.29
N GLU A 44 6.52 -7.62 4.40
CA GLU A 44 5.42 -8.46 4.84
C GLU A 44 4.40 -7.58 5.54
N GLY A 45 3.13 -7.78 5.22
CA GLY A 45 2.06 -7.02 5.84
C GLY A 45 0.72 -7.31 5.17
N VAL A 46 -0.23 -6.40 5.38
CA VAL A 46 -1.57 -6.51 4.80
C VAL A 46 -1.80 -5.36 3.84
N VAL A 47 -2.17 -5.70 2.61
CA VAL A 47 -2.59 -4.72 1.61
C VAL A 47 -4.11 -4.63 1.66
N HIS A 48 -4.62 -3.43 1.81
CA HIS A 48 -6.06 -3.17 1.82
C HIS A 48 -6.51 -2.77 0.43
N VAL A 49 -7.54 -3.43 -0.08
CA VAL A 49 -8.10 -3.17 -1.41
C VAL A 49 -9.33 -2.30 -1.23
N PHE A 50 -9.36 -1.17 -1.91
CA PHE A 50 -10.48 -0.22 -1.85
C PHE A 50 -11.16 -0.13 -3.20
N ALA A 51 -12.49 -0.17 -3.19
CA ALA A 51 -13.30 0.17 -4.37
C ALA A 51 -13.41 1.69 -4.44
N LEU A 52 -13.21 2.24 -5.63
CA LEU A 52 -13.20 3.70 -5.85
C LEU A 52 -14.50 4.14 -6.51
N GLY A 53 -15.02 5.27 -6.02
CA GLY A 53 -16.15 5.97 -6.62
C GLY A 53 -15.67 7.32 -7.13
N GLY A 54 -16.10 7.70 -8.34
CA GLY A 54 -15.76 9.01 -8.89
C GLY A 54 -14.33 9.18 -9.37
N ASN A 55 -13.58 8.08 -9.51
CA ASN A 55 -12.22 8.15 -10.02
C ASN A 55 -12.23 7.78 -11.51
N PRO A 56 -11.74 8.66 -12.41
CA PRO A 56 -11.78 8.38 -13.85
C PRO A 56 -10.72 7.39 -14.33
N ALA A 57 -9.70 7.13 -13.52
CA ALA A 57 -8.56 6.31 -13.94
C ALA A 57 -8.68 4.84 -13.54
N ALA A 58 -9.33 4.55 -12.40
CA ALA A 58 -9.40 3.19 -11.87
C ALA A 58 -10.62 2.97 -11.01
N THR A 59 -11.01 1.69 -10.84
CA THR A 59 -12.12 1.29 -9.98
C THR A 59 -11.65 0.68 -8.68
N LEU A 60 -10.36 0.38 -8.56
CA LEU A 60 -9.76 -0.19 -7.35
C LEU A 60 -8.44 0.50 -7.04
N ALA A 61 -8.07 0.50 -5.75
CA ALA A 61 -6.77 0.95 -5.29
C ALA A 61 -6.26 0.00 -4.22
N TYR A 62 -4.94 -0.07 -4.10
CA TYR A 62 -4.25 -0.88 -3.11
C TYR A 62 -3.52 0.05 -2.16
N ALA A 63 -3.72 -0.13 -0.85
CA ALA A 63 -3.08 0.72 0.14
C ALA A 63 -2.52 -0.09 1.29
N TRP A 64 -1.37 0.33 1.77
CA TRP A 64 -0.69 -0.29 2.90
C TRP A 64 0.25 0.72 3.55
N SER A 65 0.80 0.35 4.69
CA SER A 65 1.84 1.16 5.32
C SER A 65 3.09 0.32 5.52
N SER A 66 4.22 1.00 5.55
CA SER A 66 5.53 0.36 5.71
C SER A 66 6.36 1.18 6.69
N PRO A 67 7.15 0.52 7.57
CA PRO A 67 8.00 1.27 8.49
C PRO A 67 9.03 2.10 7.72
N VAL A 68 9.35 3.26 8.26
CA VAL A 68 10.45 4.08 7.74
C VAL A 68 11.70 3.70 8.54
N GLU A 69 12.73 3.25 7.84
CA GLU A 69 13.97 2.81 8.48
C GLU A 69 14.59 3.92 9.32
N GLY A 70 15.01 3.57 10.54
CA GLY A 70 15.61 4.52 11.46
C GLY A 70 14.62 5.46 12.13
N SER A 71 13.33 5.19 12.07
CA SER A 71 12.28 6.06 12.58
C SER A 71 11.18 5.24 13.23
N ASP A 72 10.36 5.87 14.07
CA ASP A 72 9.15 5.25 14.60
C ASP A 72 7.92 5.58 13.75
N LYS A 73 8.13 6.14 12.57
CA LYS A 73 7.06 6.53 11.66
C LYS A 73 6.78 5.44 10.63
N ARG A 74 5.62 5.53 10.01
CA ARG A 74 5.24 4.67 8.90
C ARG A 74 4.90 5.53 7.70
N ARG A 75 5.20 5.00 6.53
CA ARG A 75 4.86 5.62 5.25
C ARG A 75 3.66 4.89 4.66
N ILE A 76 2.70 5.63 4.14
CA ILE A 76 1.52 5.07 3.49
C ILE A 76 1.73 5.05 1.98
N PHE A 77 1.41 3.93 1.37
CA PHE A 77 1.38 3.76 -0.08
C PHE A 77 -0.05 3.59 -0.53
N ALA A 78 -0.42 4.25 -1.62
CA ALA A 78 -1.73 4.10 -2.23
C ALA A 78 -1.55 4.07 -3.75
N VAL A 79 -1.82 2.91 -4.35
CA VAL A 79 -1.53 2.63 -5.76
C VAL A 79 -2.81 2.25 -6.47
N LEU A 80 -3.09 2.88 -7.61
CA LEU A 80 -4.27 2.56 -8.41
C LEU A 80 -4.12 1.23 -9.15
N HIS A 81 -5.23 0.53 -9.30
CA HIS A 81 -5.33 -0.66 -10.12
C HIS A 81 -5.36 -0.26 -11.59
N ILE A 82 -4.19 -0.08 -12.15
CA ILE A 82 -4.01 0.26 -13.57
C ILE A 82 -2.95 -0.70 -14.12
N PRO A 83 -3.25 -1.48 -15.16
CA PRO A 83 -2.26 -2.42 -15.70
C PRO A 83 -0.92 -1.75 -15.96
N PRO A 84 0.20 -2.40 -15.65
CA PRO A 84 0.34 -3.81 -15.24
C PRO A 84 0.08 -4.11 -13.77
N ILE A 85 -0.35 -3.15 -12.97
CA ILE A 85 -0.64 -3.37 -11.55
C ILE A 85 -2.08 -3.86 -11.42
N THR A 86 -2.25 -5.17 -11.27
CA THR A 86 -3.58 -5.79 -11.23
C THR A 86 -3.81 -6.66 -10.00
N SER A 87 -2.90 -6.62 -9.02
CA SER A 87 -3.04 -7.38 -7.79
C SER A 87 -2.31 -6.69 -6.64
N PRO A 88 -2.65 -7.05 -5.38
CA PRO A 88 -1.91 -6.51 -4.23
C PRO A 88 -0.41 -6.79 -4.29
N VAL A 89 -0.01 -7.98 -4.70
CA VAL A 89 1.42 -8.36 -4.82
C VAL A 89 2.11 -7.47 -5.84
N GLU A 90 1.50 -7.25 -6.99
CA GLU A 90 2.08 -6.41 -8.03
C GLU A 90 2.22 -4.96 -7.57
N ALA A 91 1.25 -4.47 -6.80
CA ALA A 91 1.32 -3.11 -6.24
C ALA A 91 2.54 -2.96 -5.32
N VAL A 92 2.74 -3.93 -4.42
CA VAL A 92 3.88 -3.93 -3.51
C VAL A 92 5.20 -4.01 -4.28
N ARG A 93 5.29 -4.90 -5.27
CA ARG A 93 6.49 -5.04 -6.11
C ARG A 93 6.83 -3.75 -6.84
N ALA A 94 5.83 -3.10 -7.41
CA ALA A 94 6.03 -1.84 -8.11
C ALA A 94 6.58 -0.76 -7.17
N ALA A 95 6.05 -0.68 -5.95
CA ALA A 95 6.52 0.27 -4.96
C ALA A 95 7.97 -0.02 -4.53
N ILE A 96 8.31 -1.27 -4.34
CA ILE A 96 9.68 -1.68 -3.98
C ILE A 96 10.66 -1.29 -5.10
N VAL A 97 10.30 -1.55 -6.35
CA VAL A 97 11.13 -1.18 -7.49
C VAL A 97 11.30 0.34 -7.59
N ALA A 98 10.23 1.09 -7.39
CA ALA A 98 10.28 2.56 -7.44
C ALA A 98 11.19 3.11 -6.34
N GLU A 99 11.10 2.58 -5.12
CA GLU A 99 11.98 2.97 -4.01
C GLU A 99 13.44 2.69 -4.33
N SER A 100 13.70 1.52 -4.91
CA SER A 100 15.05 1.11 -5.29
C SER A 100 15.66 2.04 -6.34
N LYS A 101 14.85 2.50 -7.29
CA LYS A 101 15.32 3.39 -8.35
C LYS A 101 15.49 4.84 -7.90
N ALA A 102 14.85 5.22 -6.81
CA ALA A 102 14.90 6.59 -6.28
C ALA A 102 16.22 6.90 -5.55
N GLN A 103 17.07 5.90 -5.36
CA GLN A 103 18.34 6.06 -4.65
C GLN A 103 19.52 6.20 -5.59
#